data_48c71b53c052cc9d733c61dad9397d9a
#
_entry.id   48c71b53c052cc9d733c61dad9397d9a
#
_cell.length_a   1.000
_cell.length_b   1.000
_cell.length_c   1.000
_cell.angle_alpha   90.00
_cell.angle_beta   90.00
_cell.angle_gamma   90.00
#
_symmetry.space_group_name_H-M   'P 1'
#
loop_
_entity.id
_entity.type
_entity.pdbx_description
1 polymer ?
#
loop_
_entity_poly.entity_id
_entity_poly.type
_entity_poly.pdbx_seq_one_letter_code
_entity_poly.pdbx_strand_id
1 'polypeptide(L)'
;MDAAELRATQAPIKERYKADPNAALITLKAKGSIDAEGIACKVETGRALAVAGLHPATGGSGLELCSGDMLLEALVACAGVTLKSVATAIELPLKTGIVSAEGDLDFRGTLGVDKEAPVGFREIRLRFDVDTAAPQDKLDLLLKLTERYCVVYQTIRSGPKVSVTMQRV
;
A
#
# COMPACT_ATOMS: atom_id res chain seq x y z
N MET A 1 -20.71 16.08 -5.42
CA MET A 1 -20.52 15.54 -6.80
C MET A 1 -21.67 14.60 -7.08
N ASP A 2 -22.48 14.90 -8.07
CA ASP A 2 -23.56 14.00 -8.52
C ASP A 2 -23.08 13.04 -9.63
N ALA A 3 -23.98 12.16 -10.11
CA ALA A 3 -23.61 11.16 -11.11
C ALA A 3 -23.27 11.75 -12.49
N ALA A 4 -23.81 12.93 -12.82
CA ALA A 4 -23.50 13.61 -14.07
C ALA A 4 -22.11 14.26 -13.99
N GLU A 5 -21.83 14.94 -12.91
CA GLU A 5 -20.50 15.51 -12.60
C GLU A 5 -19.40 14.45 -12.58
N LEU A 6 -19.65 13.30 -11.92
CA LEU A 6 -18.71 12.19 -11.90
C LEU A 6 -18.43 11.64 -13.30
N ARG A 7 -19.48 11.40 -14.08
CA ARG A 7 -19.34 10.94 -15.48
C ARG A 7 -18.57 11.94 -16.34
N ALA A 8 -18.89 13.23 -16.23
CA ALA A 8 -18.19 14.28 -16.98
C ALA A 8 -16.70 14.32 -16.64
N THR A 9 -16.34 14.20 -15.35
CA THR A 9 -14.96 14.18 -14.88
C THR A 9 -14.20 12.95 -15.37
N GLN A 10 -14.85 11.76 -15.36
CA GLN A 10 -14.17 10.50 -15.72
C GLN A 10 -14.13 10.24 -17.23
N ALA A 11 -15.04 10.81 -18.03
CA ALA A 11 -15.09 10.55 -19.46
C ALA A 11 -13.76 10.81 -20.18
N PRO A 12 -13.09 11.95 -20.04
CA PRO A 12 -11.82 12.20 -20.71
C PRO A 12 -10.71 11.25 -20.23
N ILE A 13 -10.74 10.82 -18.95
CA ILE A 13 -9.78 9.87 -18.40
C ILE A 13 -9.95 8.50 -19.04
N LYS A 14 -11.20 8.03 -19.14
CA LYS A 14 -11.54 6.76 -19.80
C LYS A 14 -11.11 6.73 -21.27
N GLU A 15 -11.35 7.80 -22.00
CA GLU A 15 -10.93 7.89 -23.40
C GLU A 15 -9.41 7.89 -23.54
N ARG A 16 -8.69 8.59 -22.66
CA ARG A 16 -7.23 8.53 -22.61
C ARG A 16 -6.71 7.11 -22.37
N TYR A 17 -7.30 6.38 -21.40
CA TYR A 17 -6.86 5.02 -21.07
C TYR A 17 -7.22 3.98 -22.14
N LYS A 18 -8.28 4.23 -22.94
CA LYS A 18 -8.56 3.44 -24.14
C LYS A 18 -7.55 3.69 -25.25
N ALA A 19 -7.15 4.94 -25.45
CA ALA A 19 -6.19 5.33 -26.47
C ALA A 19 -4.77 4.90 -26.11
N ASP A 20 -4.39 5.04 -24.85
CA ASP A 20 -3.08 4.64 -24.32
C ASP A 20 -3.23 3.86 -23.00
N PRO A 21 -3.24 2.52 -23.04
CA PRO A 21 -3.32 1.69 -21.84
C PRO A 21 -2.20 1.95 -20.83
N ASN A 22 -1.02 2.39 -21.25
CA ASN A 22 0.10 2.65 -20.35
C ASN A 22 -0.17 3.88 -19.45
N ALA A 23 -0.99 4.82 -19.92
CA ALA A 23 -1.39 5.97 -19.12
C ALA A 23 -2.24 5.60 -17.88
N ALA A 24 -2.77 4.37 -17.83
CA ALA A 24 -3.54 3.85 -16.68
C ALA A 24 -2.67 3.16 -15.64
N LEU A 25 -1.39 2.92 -15.92
CA LEU A 25 -0.46 2.25 -15.00
C LEU A 25 0.10 3.28 -14.01
N ILE A 26 -0.35 3.22 -12.77
CA ILE A 26 0.05 4.14 -11.71
C ILE A 26 0.72 3.36 -10.58
N THR A 27 1.88 3.85 -10.12
CA THR A 27 2.56 3.31 -8.94
C THR A 27 2.21 4.15 -7.71
N LEU A 28 1.63 3.50 -6.70
CA LEU A 28 1.38 4.08 -5.37
C LEU A 28 2.55 3.76 -4.43
N LYS A 29 2.83 4.66 -3.47
CA LYS A 29 3.98 4.55 -2.58
C LYS A 29 3.61 4.89 -1.15
N ALA A 30 4.20 4.16 -0.20
CA ALA A 30 4.18 4.49 1.21
C ALA A 30 5.58 4.31 1.80
N LYS A 31 5.89 5.08 2.85
CA LYS A 31 7.17 5.07 3.53
C LYS A 31 6.97 5.21 5.03
N GLY A 32 7.81 4.57 5.80
CA GLY A 32 7.86 4.73 7.24
C GLY A 32 9.26 4.48 7.77
N SER A 33 9.55 5.02 8.95
CA SER A 33 10.80 4.83 9.67
C SER A 33 10.58 4.03 10.95
N ILE A 34 11.47 3.09 11.22
CA ILE A 34 11.48 2.30 12.45
C ILE A 34 11.96 3.19 13.59
N ASP A 35 11.26 3.14 14.72
CA ASP A 35 11.66 3.85 15.93
C ASP A 35 12.92 3.21 16.53
N ALA A 36 13.88 4.05 16.98
CA ALA A 36 15.15 3.56 17.53
C ALA A 36 14.99 2.96 18.93
N GLU A 37 14.04 3.47 19.74
CA GLU A 37 13.90 3.10 21.15
C GLU A 37 12.72 2.14 21.38
N GLY A 38 11.58 2.36 20.73
CA GLY A 38 10.37 1.57 20.89
C GLY A 38 10.13 0.54 19.78
N ILE A 39 9.16 -0.36 19.99
CA ILE A 39 8.63 -1.27 18.94
C ILE A 39 7.55 -0.51 18.17
N ALA A 40 7.96 0.43 17.30
CA ALA A 40 7.06 1.31 16.56
C ALA A 40 7.57 1.60 15.14
N CYS A 41 6.67 2.02 14.26
CA CYS A 41 6.98 2.51 12.92
C CYS A 41 6.18 3.80 12.67
N LYS A 42 6.89 4.87 12.31
CA LYS A 42 6.30 6.16 11.94
C LYS A 42 6.00 6.13 10.45
N VAL A 43 4.73 6.05 10.11
CA VAL A 43 4.28 6.07 8.71
C VAL A 43 4.08 7.52 8.29
N GLU A 44 4.65 7.88 7.15
CA GLU A 44 4.47 9.20 6.55
C GLU A 44 3.05 9.30 5.97
N THR A 45 2.05 9.47 6.86
CA THR A 45 0.68 9.78 6.47
C THR A 45 0.55 11.29 6.34
N GLY A 46 0.03 11.77 5.25
CA GLY A 46 -0.05 13.22 5.01
C GLY A 46 -1.02 13.97 5.94
N ARG A 47 -1.87 13.29 6.77
CA ARG A 47 -2.90 13.94 7.59
C ARG A 47 -3.32 13.10 8.81
N ALA A 48 -3.61 13.80 9.90
CA ALA A 48 -4.06 13.17 11.15
C ALA A 48 -5.50 12.60 11.10
N LEU A 49 -6.35 13.11 10.21
CA LEU A 49 -7.70 12.61 9.96
C LEU A 49 -7.78 12.10 8.52
N ALA A 50 -8.05 10.81 8.35
CA ALA A 50 -8.12 10.17 7.05
C ALA A 50 -9.52 10.38 6.42
N VAL A 51 -9.62 11.27 5.45
CA VAL A 51 -10.78 11.33 4.54
C VAL A 51 -10.35 10.71 3.23
N ALA A 52 -10.92 9.56 2.87
CA ALA A 52 -10.62 8.89 1.63
C ALA A 52 -11.51 9.40 0.50
N GLY A 53 -10.92 9.61 -0.66
CA GLY A 53 -11.61 10.05 -1.88
C GLY A 53 -11.08 9.34 -3.12
N LEU A 54 -11.52 9.80 -4.27
CA LEU A 54 -11.06 9.26 -5.55
C LEU A 54 -9.59 9.66 -5.78
N HIS A 55 -8.81 8.70 -6.28
CA HIS A 55 -7.47 9.00 -6.77
C HIS A 55 -7.52 9.98 -7.96
N PRO A 56 -6.57 10.92 -8.12
CA PRO A 56 -6.56 11.86 -9.26
C PRO A 56 -6.64 11.16 -10.63
N ALA A 57 -6.03 9.99 -10.78
CA ALA A 57 -6.11 9.19 -12.00
C ALA A 57 -7.53 8.69 -12.33
N THR A 58 -8.48 8.78 -11.40
CA THR A 58 -9.91 8.45 -11.58
C THR A 58 -10.82 9.67 -11.47
N GLY A 59 -10.26 10.87 -11.50
CA GLY A 59 -11.00 12.13 -11.45
C GLY A 59 -11.16 12.73 -10.05
N GLY A 60 -10.39 12.26 -9.07
CA GLY A 60 -10.36 12.85 -7.74
C GLY A 60 -9.61 14.19 -7.69
N SER A 61 -9.88 14.97 -6.66
CA SER A 61 -9.24 16.28 -6.42
C SER A 61 -7.77 16.16 -5.97
N GLY A 62 -7.37 15.02 -5.42
CA GLY A 62 -6.11 14.82 -4.74
C GLY A 62 -6.04 15.44 -3.33
N LEU A 63 -7.15 15.98 -2.84
CA LEU A 63 -7.23 16.56 -1.50
C LEU A 63 -7.57 15.51 -0.43
N GLU A 64 -8.15 14.39 -0.82
CA GLU A 64 -8.46 13.25 0.03
C GLU A 64 -7.40 12.16 -0.14
N LEU A 65 -7.33 11.25 0.84
CA LEU A 65 -6.43 10.09 0.76
C LEU A 65 -6.96 9.05 -0.24
N CYS A 66 -6.06 8.44 -0.98
CA CYS A 66 -6.41 7.28 -1.78
C CYS A 66 -6.40 6.00 -0.91
N SER A 67 -7.45 5.19 -1.01
CA SER A 67 -7.54 3.93 -0.26
C SER A 67 -6.45 2.92 -0.66
N GLY A 68 -5.93 2.99 -1.88
CA GLY A 68 -4.78 2.22 -2.31
C GLY A 68 -3.51 2.61 -1.53
N ASP A 69 -3.27 3.92 -1.37
CA ASP A 69 -2.14 4.41 -0.56
C ASP A 69 -2.30 3.98 0.89
N MET A 70 -3.52 4.07 1.46
CA MET A 70 -3.80 3.62 2.83
C MET A 70 -3.49 2.12 3.03
N LEU A 71 -3.70 1.28 2.03
CA LEU A 71 -3.33 -0.14 2.10
C LEU A 71 -1.80 -0.32 2.16
N LEU A 72 -1.05 0.44 1.35
CA LEU A 72 0.41 0.43 1.37
C LEU A 72 0.95 1.02 2.68
N GLU A 73 0.35 2.07 3.21
CA GLU A 73 0.66 2.64 4.52
C GLU A 73 0.46 1.61 5.64
N ALA A 74 -0.66 0.87 5.61
CA ALA A 74 -0.91 -0.21 6.56
C ALA A 74 0.13 -1.34 6.46
N LEU A 75 0.55 -1.69 5.23
CA LEU A 75 1.61 -2.67 5.00
C LEU A 75 2.94 -2.19 5.59
N VAL A 76 3.34 -0.96 5.32
CA VAL A 76 4.58 -0.35 5.83
C VAL A 76 4.57 -0.32 7.36
N ALA A 77 3.46 0.13 7.96
CA ALA A 77 3.33 0.20 9.42
C ALA A 77 3.46 -1.18 10.06
N CYS A 78 2.70 -2.17 9.58
CA CYS A 78 2.72 -3.53 10.11
C CYS A 78 4.08 -4.19 9.91
N ALA A 79 4.66 -4.08 8.72
CA ALA A 79 5.96 -4.67 8.40
C ALA A 79 7.09 -4.07 9.24
N GLY A 80 7.08 -2.74 9.45
CA GLY A 80 8.08 -2.06 10.27
C GLY A 80 8.01 -2.46 11.74
N VAL A 81 6.80 -2.49 12.33
CA VAL A 81 6.60 -2.96 13.71
C VAL A 81 7.02 -4.43 13.84
N THR A 82 6.64 -5.27 12.88
CA THR A 82 6.99 -6.70 12.90
C THR A 82 8.50 -6.90 12.79
N LEU A 83 9.16 -6.19 11.86
CA LEU A 83 10.62 -6.25 11.71
C LEU A 83 11.33 -5.89 13.03
N LYS A 84 10.93 -4.78 13.66
CA LYS A 84 11.52 -4.34 14.94
C LYS A 84 11.26 -5.34 16.05
N SER A 85 10.04 -5.86 16.15
CA SER A 85 9.66 -6.86 17.15
C SER A 85 10.48 -8.15 16.99
N VAL A 86 10.60 -8.66 15.76
CA VAL A 86 11.41 -9.86 15.47
C VAL A 86 12.88 -9.61 15.75
N ALA A 87 13.44 -8.48 15.28
CA ALA A 87 14.85 -8.14 15.57
C ALA A 87 15.13 -8.13 17.07
N THR A 88 14.21 -7.55 17.86
CA THR A 88 14.30 -7.55 19.33
C THR A 88 14.26 -8.97 19.89
N ALA A 89 13.33 -9.81 19.43
CA ALA A 89 13.14 -11.16 19.94
C ALA A 89 14.33 -12.11 19.63
N ILE A 90 15.03 -11.89 18.52
CA ILE A 90 16.24 -12.67 18.15
C ILE A 90 17.54 -11.97 18.55
N GLU A 91 17.43 -10.91 19.35
CA GLU A 91 18.59 -10.12 19.85
C GLU A 91 19.49 -9.57 18.72
N LEU A 92 18.91 -9.26 17.56
CA LEU A 92 19.61 -8.66 16.43
C LEU A 92 19.71 -7.14 16.63
N PRO A 93 20.90 -6.56 16.70
CA PRO A 93 21.07 -5.12 16.87
C PRO A 93 20.61 -4.38 15.61
N LEU A 94 19.51 -3.68 15.71
CA LEU A 94 18.93 -2.85 14.65
C LEU A 94 18.90 -1.40 15.13
N LYS A 95 19.77 -0.53 14.59
CA LYS A 95 19.86 0.86 14.99
C LYS A 95 18.67 1.65 14.44
N THR A 96 18.56 1.70 13.12
CA THR A 96 17.47 2.39 12.41
C THR A 96 17.09 1.61 11.15
N GLY A 97 16.00 1.99 10.52
CA GLY A 97 15.63 1.46 9.22
C GLY A 97 14.49 2.24 8.56
N ILE A 98 14.43 2.12 7.27
CA ILE A 98 13.35 2.65 6.43
C ILE A 98 12.60 1.45 5.84
N VAL A 99 11.28 1.51 5.90
CA VAL A 99 10.39 0.57 5.23
C VAL A 99 9.64 1.33 4.15
N SER A 100 9.62 0.81 2.95
CA SER A 100 8.88 1.40 1.83
C SER A 100 8.06 0.33 1.10
N ALA A 101 6.90 0.73 0.60
CA ALA A 101 6.07 -0.09 -0.25
C ALA A 101 5.68 0.69 -1.51
N GLU A 102 5.68 0.01 -2.64
CA GLU A 102 5.20 0.50 -3.92
C GLU A 102 4.17 -0.48 -4.46
N GLY A 103 3.15 0.03 -5.13
CA GLY A 103 2.13 -0.80 -5.75
C GLY A 103 1.68 -0.26 -7.10
N ASP A 104 1.51 -1.14 -8.07
CA ASP A 104 1.12 -0.78 -9.44
C ASP A 104 -0.36 -1.10 -9.65
N LEU A 105 -1.13 -0.08 -10.06
CA LEU A 105 -2.55 -0.17 -10.39
C LEU A 105 -2.78 0.09 -11.88
N ASP A 106 -3.74 -0.63 -12.45
CA ASP A 106 -4.27 -0.36 -13.79
C ASP A 106 -5.69 0.22 -13.68
N PHE A 107 -5.80 1.53 -13.74
CA PHE A 107 -7.09 2.20 -13.58
C PHE A 107 -8.10 1.96 -14.71
N ARG A 108 -7.71 1.27 -15.80
CA ARG A 108 -8.68 0.81 -16.81
C ARG A 108 -9.69 -0.16 -16.20
N GLY A 109 -9.21 -1.05 -15.29
CA GLY A 109 -10.08 -1.96 -14.55
C GLY A 109 -11.06 -1.22 -13.65
N THR A 110 -10.56 -0.34 -12.78
CA THR A 110 -11.37 0.45 -11.84
C THR A 110 -12.42 1.34 -12.55
N LEU A 111 -12.06 1.93 -13.69
CA LEU A 111 -12.97 2.77 -14.47
C LEU A 111 -13.86 1.99 -15.44
N GLY A 112 -13.73 0.64 -15.48
CA GLY A 112 -14.51 -0.20 -16.39
C GLY A 112 -14.23 0.05 -17.87
N VAL A 113 -13.04 0.54 -18.21
CA VAL A 113 -12.59 0.77 -19.60
C VAL A 113 -12.21 -0.55 -20.26
N ASP A 114 -11.62 -1.45 -19.49
CA ASP A 114 -11.19 -2.77 -19.92
C ASP A 114 -11.56 -3.80 -18.84
N LYS A 115 -12.40 -4.77 -19.19
CA LYS A 115 -12.89 -5.80 -18.28
C LYS A 115 -11.81 -6.85 -17.92
N GLU A 116 -10.81 -6.99 -18.76
CA GLU A 116 -9.68 -7.91 -18.54
C GLU A 116 -8.60 -7.28 -17.66
N ALA A 117 -8.58 -5.95 -17.51
CA ALA A 117 -7.66 -5.27 -16.62
C ALA A 117 -8.04 -5.52 -15.15
N PRO A 118 -7.08 -5.93 -14.30
CA PRO A 118 -7.36 -6.16 -12.89
C PRO A 118 -7.74 -4.85 -12.18
N VAL A 119 -8.69 -4.91 -11.23
CA VAL A 119 -9.11 -3.75 -10.43
C VAL A 119 -8.17 -3.51 -9.26
N GLY A 120 -7.60 -4.57 -8.67
CA GLY A 120 -6.64 -4.48 -7.57
C GLY A 120 -5.21 -4.21 -8.02
N PHE A 121 -4.28 -4.20 -7.05
CA PHE A 121 -2.85 -4.09 -7.35
C PHE A 121 -2.39 -5.25 -8.23
N ARG A 122 -1.63 -4.92 -9.26
CA ARG A 122 -0.95 -5.90 -10.14
C ARG A 122 0.31 -6.45 -9.50
N GLU A 123 1.02 -5.59 -8.77
CA GLU A 123 2.24 -5.91 -8.05
C GLU A 123 2.38 -4.99 -6.84
N ILE A 124 2.90 -5.52 -5.74
CA ILE A 124 3.31 -4.76 -4.56
C ILE A 124 4.74 -5.15 -4.22
N ARG A 125 5.61 -4.15 -4.04
CA ARG A 125 7.02 -4.30 -3.67
C ARG A 125 7.24 -3.70 -2.30
N LEU A 126 7.66 -4.53 -1.33
CA LEU A 126 8.00 -4.13 0.04
C LEU A 126 9.52 -4.18 0.20
N ARG A 127 10.12 -3.10 0.69
CA ARG A 127 11.56 -2.97 0.86
C ARG A 127 11.92 -2.50 2.27
N PHE A 128 12.99 -3.08 2.80
CA PHE A 128 13.60 -2.71 4.07
C PHE A 128 15.04 -2.26 3.84
N ASP A 129 15.36 -1.03 4.20
CA ASP A 129 16.72 -0.50 4.26
C ASP A 129 17.09 -0.35 5.73
N VAL A 130 18.03 -1.14 6.23
CA VAL A 130 18.33 -1.26 7.67
C VAL A 130 19.78 -0.93 7.99
N ASP A 131 20.01 -0.19 9.08
CA ASP A 131 21.36 0.06 9.64
C ASP A 131 21.65 -0.96 10.74
N THR A 132 22.51 -1.90 10.42
CA THR A 132 22.93 -2.95 11.34
C THR A 132 24.30 -3.49 10.94
N ALA A 133 25.06 -3.96 11.94
CA ALA A 133 26.31 -4.70 11.73
C ALA A 133 26.09 -6.23 11.70
N ALA A 134 24.83 -6.69 11.69
CA ALA A 134 24.53 -8.12 11.68
C ALA A 134 24.96 -8.77 10.36
N PRO A 135 25.44 -10.02 10.38
CA PRO A 135 25.82 -10.75 9.17
C PRO A 135 24.59 -11.13 8.33
N GLN A 136 24.79 -11.41 7.04
CA GLN A 136 23.73 -11.62 6.07
C GLN A 136 22.76 -12.75 6.44
N ASP A 137 23.25 -13.86 6.98
CA ASP A 137 22.43 -15.00 7.44
C ASP A 137 21.41 -14.60 8.50
N LYS A 138 21.77 -13.65 9.38
CA LYS A 138 20.87 -13.08 10.38
C LYS A 138 19.83 -12.14 9.77
N LEU A 139 20.22 -11.39 8.74
CA LEU A 139 19.27 -10.55 7.98
C LEU A 139 18.28 -11.40 7.20
N ASP A 140 18.71 -12.49 6.60
CA ASP A 140 17.84 -13.43 5.87
C ASP A 140 16.83 -14.08 6.83
N LEU A 141 17.29 -14.46 8.04
CA LEU A 141 16.40 -14.96 9.09
C LEU A 141 15.40 -13.90 9.53
N LEU A 142 15.85 -12.66 9.78
CA LEU A 142 15.00 -11.53 10.16
C LEU A 142 13.91 -11.29 9.10
N LEU A 143 14.30 -11.24 7.82
CA LEU A 143 13.36 -11.05 6.71
C LEU A 143 12.32 -12.18 6.66
N LYS A 144 12.77 -13.43 6.69
CA LYS A 144 11.88 -14.60 6.67
C LYS A 144 10.86 -14.60 7.81
N LEU A 145 11.29 -14.23 9.02
CA LEU A 145 10.40 -14.15 10.18
C LEU A 145 9.46 -12.94 10.09
N THR A 146 9.93 -11.81 9.56
CA THR A 146 9.11 -10.63 9.32
C THR A 146 7.98 -10.94 8.32
N GLU A 147 8.30 -11.57 7.19
CA GLU A 147 7.29 -12.05 6.24
C GLU A 147 6.27 -12.99 6.88
N ARG A 148 6.74 -13.92 7.73
CA ARG A 148 5.87 -14.91 8.40
C ARG A 148 4.88 -14.27 9.36
N TYR A 149 5.30 -13.24 10.11
CA TYR A 149 4.51 -12.69 11.22
C TYR A 149 3.85 -11.35 10.90
N CYS A 150 4.14 -10.72 9.77
CA CYS A 150 3.46 -9.49 9.35
C CYS A 150 2.03 -9.81 8.90
N VAL A 151 1.06 -9.41 9.72
CA VAL A 151 -0.37 -9.70 9.47
C VAL A 151 -0.83 -9.11 8.14
N VAL A 152 -0.48 -7.85 7.86
CA VAL A 152 -0.90 -7.19 6.61
C VAL A 152 -0.26 -7.84 5.40
N TYR A 153 1.04 -8.16 5.46
CA TYR A 153 1.72 -8.89 4.38
C TYR A 153 1.07 -10.25 4.12
N GLN A 154 0.80 -11.04 5.17
CA GLN A 154 0.15 -12.34 5.03
C GLN A 154 -1.28 -12.22 4.49
N THR A 155 -2.00 -11.18 4.90
CA THR A 155 -3.36 -10.90 4.41
C THR A 155 -3.35 -10.57 2.92
N ILE A 156 -2.42 -9.72 2.46
CA ILE A 156 -2.29 -9.36 1.05
C ILE A 156 -1.86 -10.58 0.22
N ARG A 157 -0.85 -11.32 0.70
CA ARG A 157 -0.27 -12.46 -0.03
C ARG A 157 -1.26 -13.61 -0.20
N SER A 158 -2.06 -13.90 0.82
CA SER A 158 -2.88 -15.12 0.86
C SER A 158 -4.38 -14.86 0.68
N GLY A 159 -4.82 -13.60 0.60
CA GLY A 159 -6.19 -13.19 0.37
C GLY A 159 -7.22 -13.90 1.27
N PRO A 160 -7.63 -13.33 2.41
CA PRO A 160 -8.65 -13.95 3.26
C PRO A 160 -9.98 -14.03 2.51
N LYS A 161 -10.85 -14.94 2.94
CA LYS A 161 -12.23 -14.94 2.46
C LYS A 161 -12.91 -13.63 2.90
N VAL A 162 -13.37 -12.85 1.92
CA VAL A 162 -14.10 -11.60 2.16
C VAL A 162 -15.58 -11.83 1.89
N SER A 163 -16.45 -11.38 2.80
CA SER A 163 -17.91 -11.35 2.61
C SER A 163 -18.40 -9.91 2.67
N VAL A 164 -19.36 -9.59 1.83
CA VAL A 164 -19.97 -8.25 1.74
C VAL A 164 -21.48 -8.41 1.91
N THR A 165 -22.06 -7.56 2.76
CA THR A 165 -23.53 -7.47 2.93
C THR A 165 -23.98 -6.02 2.82
N MET A 166 -25.20 -5.80 2.30
CA MET A 166 -25.84 -4.49 2.26
C MET A 166 -27.22 -4.61 2.88
N GLN A 167 -27.57 -3.70 3.77
CA GLN A 167 -28.90 -3.60 4.37
C GLN A 167 -29.48 -2.22 4.08
N ARG A 168 -30.78 -2.18 3.80
CA ARG A 168 -31.54 -0.94 3.72
C ARG A 168 -31.99 -0.56 5.14
N VAL A 169 -31.68 0.65 5.58
CA VAL A 169 -32.14 1.26 6.83
C VAL A 169 -33.34 2.14 6.61
#